data_dd7f70c43eee10469b28525d99bd4a20
#
_entry.id   dd7f70c43eee10469b28525d99bd4a20
#
_cell.length_a   1.000
_cell.length_b   1.000
_cell.length_c   1.000
_cell.angle_alpha   90.00
_cell.angle_beta   90.00
_cell.angle_gamma   90.00
#
_symmetry.space_group_name_H-M   'P 1'
#
loop_
_entity.id
_entity.type
_entity.pdbx_description
1 polymer ?
#
loop_
_entity_poly.entity_id
_entity_poly.type
_entity_poly.pdbx_seq_one_letter_code
_entity_poly.pdbx_strand_id
1 'polypeptide(L)'
;KMIKEKKLLNENSKVLDIGCGTGRHLLEFSKFSSYVTGTDISSKMLDYAKEKLKNVSEAKFVHGNWMENFTKEKEFDLVFASMTPAITTIEHIKRMCLISKKYCLMERFVYDRDPIREEIEKMLGRKLNKLHSNQKEYTYGVWNIVWNLGYFPEIYYDKYIYEAEKIITDYMEQIVCTDEEKNKIIEFLKGKEKNGKIMSKEYLIKAIILWDVNIF
;
A
#
# COMPACT_ATOMS: atom_id res chain seq x y z
N LYS A 1 -12.43 4.17 7.20
CA LYS A 1 -13.85 4.15 6.80
C LYS A 1 -14.41 2.72 6.86
N MET A 2 -13.95 1.80 6.00
CA MET A 2 -14.42 0.40 5.93
C MET A 2 -14.39 -0.33 7.28
N ILE A 3 -13.30 -0.25 8.05
CA ILE A 3 -13.16 -0.89 9.38
C ILE A 3 -14.34 -0.54 10.28
N LYS A 4 -14.72 0.74 10.33
CA LYS A 4 -15.84 1.23 11.14
C LYS A 4 -17.20 0.78 10.58
N GLU A 5 -17.41 0.94 9.28
CA GLU A 5 -18.69 0.61 8.62
C GLU A 5 -19.03 -0.88 8.71
N LYS A 6 -18.03 -1.74 8.48
CA LYS A 6 -18.18 -3.19 8.57
C LYS A 6 -17.96 -3.75 9.98
N LYS A 7 -17.65 -2.91 10.97
CA LYS A 7 -17.36 -3.33 12.35
C LYS A 7 -16.33 -4.46 12.42
N LEU A 8 -15.26 -4.36 11.63
CA LEU A 8 -14.24 -5.41 11.52
C LEU A 8 -13.43 -5.59 12.80
N LEU A 9 -13.31 -4.55 13.62
CA LEU A 9 -12.54 -4.50 14.86
C LEU A 9 -13.38 -4.00 16.02
N ASN A 10 -13.01 -4.43 17.22
CA ASN A 10 -13.42 -3.90 18.52
C ASN A 10 -12.18 -3.70 19.39
N GLU A 11 -12.35 -3.15 20.60
CA GLU A 11 -11.25 -2.83 21.53
C GLU A 11 -10.36 -4.02 21.91
N ASN A 12 -10.91 -5.25 21.91
CA ASN A 12 -10.20 -6.49 22.24
C ASN A 12 -9.60 -7.20 21.03
N SER A 13 -9.83 -6.70 19.82
CA SER A 13 -9.30 -7.28 18.59
C SER A 13 -7.77 -7.18 18.56
N LYS A 14 -7.10 -8.19 18.00
CA LYS A 14 -5.66 -8.17 17.73
C LYS A 14 -5.43 -7.92 16.25
N VAL A 15 -4.62 -6.92 15.95
CA VAL A 15 -4.29 -6.54 14.57
C VAL A 15 -2.82 -6.77 14.28
N LEU A 16 -2.52 -7.35 13.12
CA LEU A 16 -1.16 -7.42 12.56
C LEU A 16 -1.10 -6.59 11.27
N ASP A 17 -0.14 -5.67 11.20
CA ASP A 17 0.22 -4.91 10.00
C ASP A 17 1.56 -5.41 9.45
N ILE A 18 1.53 -6.10 8.30
CA ILE A 18 2.69 -6.68 7.65
C ILE A 18 3.33 -5.65 6.71
N GLY A 19 4.62 -5.32 6.96
CA GLY A 19 5.31 -4.24 6.28
C GLY A 19 4.75 -2.88 6.71
N CYS A 20 4.63 -2.67 8.01
CA CYS A 20 3.94 -1.52 8.60
C CYS A 20 4.64 -0.17 8.36
N GLY A 21 5.89 -0.19 7.89
CA GLY A 21 6.68 1.02 7.65
C GLY A 21 6.72 1.92 8.89
N THR A 22 6.35 3.18 8.72
CA THR A 22 6.31 4.18 9.81
C THR A 22 5.06 4.09 10.70
N GLY A 23 4.28 3.01 10.64
CA GLY A 23 3.14 2.76 11.54
C GLY A 23 1.89 3.61 11.27
N ARG A 24 1.73 4.16 10.05
CA ARG A 24 0.56 4.99 9.71
C ARG A 24 -0.76 4.26 9.92
N HIS A 25 -0.85 3.03 9.42
CA HIS A 25 -2.07 2.22 9.54
C HIS A 25 -2.27 1.69 10.96
N LEU A 26 -1.19 1.33 11.66
CA LEU A 26 -1.26 0.94 13.07
C LEU A 26 -1.88 2.02 13.94
N LEU A 27 -1.50 3.29 13.73
CA LEU A 27 -2.11 4.42 14.43
C LEU A 27 -3.61 4.57 14.11
N GLU A 28 -4.04 4.27 12.89
CA GLU A 28 -5.46 4.27 12.56
C GLU A 28 -6.20 3.08 13.18
N PHE A 29 -5.59 1.89 13.22
CA PHE A 29 -6.18 0.71 13.85
C PHE A 29 -6.28 0.86 15.37
N SER A 30 -5.33 1.53 16.02
CA SER A 30 -5.34 1.76 17.47
C SER A 30 -6.54 2.60 17.96
N LYS A 31 -7.26 3.27 17.05
CA LYS A 31 -8.53 3.95 17.37
C LYS A 31 -9.71 2.97 17.57
N PHE A 32 -9.56 1.72 17.17
CA PHE A 32 -10.60 0.69 17.20
C PHE A 32 -10.20 -0.55 17.99
N SER A 33 -8.91 -0.74 18.21
CA SER A 33 -8.33 -1.92 18.86
C SER A 33 -7.21 -1.50 19.79
N SER A 34 -7.16 -2.05 20.98
CA SER A 34 -6.06 -1.82 21.92
C SER A 34 -4.78 -2.57 21.54
N TYR A 35 -4.87 -3.66 20.78
CA TYR A 35 -3.75 -4.57 20.50
C TYR A 35 -3.33 -4.49 19.03
N VAL A 36 -2.33 -3.68 18.75
CA VAL A 36 -1.80 -3.52 17.39
C VAL A 36 -0.34 -3.98 17.33
N THR A 37 -0.03 -4.82 16.34
CA THR A 37 1.32 -5.34 16.10
C THR A 37 1.76 -4.94 14.71
N GLY A 38 2.92 -4.31 14.58
CA GLY A 38 3.55 -4.01 13.31
C GLY A 38 4.81 -4.83 13.09
N THR A 39 5.03 -5.28 11.87
CA THR A 39 6.29 -5.90 11.48
C THR A 39 6.87 -5.27 10.22
N ASP A 40 8.18 -5.10 10.21
CA ASP A 40 8.92 -4.58 9.06
C ASP A 40 10.36 -5.12 9.06
N ILE A 41 10.96 -5.26 7.87
CA ILE A 41 12.37 -5.65 7.72
C ILE A 41 13.33 -4.49 8.01
N SER A 42 12.83 -3.27 8.03
CA SER A 42 13.61 -2.07 8.30
C SER A 42 13.47 -1.64 9.76
N SER A 43 14.54 -1.80 10.54
CA SER A 43 14.58 -1.31 11.93
C SER A 43 14.33 0.20 12.01
N LYS A 44 14.86 0.97 11.05
CA LYS A 44 14.65 2.42 10.98
C LYS A 44 13.18 2.79 10.80
N MET A 45 12.42 2.04 9.99
CA MET A 45 10.97 2.26 9.86
C MET A 45 10.24 1.95 11.15
N LEU A 46 10.63 0.87 11.84
CA LEU A 46 10.05 0.53 13.14
C LEU A 46 10.35 1.57 14.21
N ASP A 47 11.51 2.23 14.18
CA ASP A 47 11.81 3.30 15.15
C ASP A 47 10.88 4.51 14.93
N TYR A 48 10.57 4.88 13.68
CA TYR A 48 9.54 5.88 13.41
C TYR A 48 8.14 5.42 13.84
N ALA A 49 7.82 4.13 13.66
CA ALA A 49 6.54 3.59 14.07
C ALA A 49 6.39 3.61 15.59
N LYS A 50 7.43 3.23 16.34
CA LYS A 50 7.48 3.29 17.83
C LYS A 50 7.25 4.72 18.33
N GLU A 51 7.96 5.69 17.76
CA GLU A 51 7.77 7.10 18.15
C GLU A 51 6.35 7.59 17.86
N LYS A 52 5.79 7.22 16.70
CA LYS A 52 4.42 7.60 16.33
C LYS A 52 3.34 6.99 17.23
N LEU A 53 3.56 5.77 17.71
CA LEU A 53 2.62 5.03 18.56
C LEU A 53 3.03 5.02 20.05
N LYS A 54 3.93 5.89 20.49
CA LYS A 54 4.41 5.93 21.88
C LYS A 54 3.33 6.07 22.95
N ASN A 55 2.18 6.61 22.58
CA ASN A 55 1.03 6.77 23.48
C ASN A 55 0.01 5.61 23.37
N VAL A 56 0.30 4.57 22.57
CA VAL A 56 -0.55 3.37 22.42
C VAL A 56 0.07 2.25 23.25
N SER A 57 -0.50 1.94 24.41
CA SER A 57 0.08 1.05 25.42
C SER A 57 0.38 -0.36 24.94
N GLU A 58 -0.49 -0.93 24.11
CA GLU A 58 -0.39 -2.31 23.62
C GLU A 58 0.13 -2.40 22.18
N ALA A 59 0.85 -1.37 21.71
CA ALA A 59 1.53 -1.42 20.42
C ALA A 59 2.79 -2.28 20.51
N LYS A 60 2.92 -3.25 19.59
CA LYS A 60 4.07 -4.14 19.48
C LYS A 60 4.74 -3.98 18.11
N PHE A 61 6.08 -4.10 18.10
CA PHE A 61 6.87 -3.97 16.88
C PHE A 61 7.85 -5.13 16.80
N VAL A 62 7.79 -5.86 15.66
CA VAL A 62 8.62 -7.04 15.42
C VAL A 62 9.48 -6.80 14.18
N HIS A 63 10.79 -6.77 14.37
CA HIS A 63 11.75 -6.61 13.28
C HIS A 63 12.03 -7.95 12.59
N GLY A 64 12.12 -7.94 11.26
CA GLY A 64 12.57 -9.07 10.47
C GLY A 64 11.51 -9.68 9.56
N ASN A 65 11.77 -10.91 9.14
CA ASN A 65 10.89 -11.65 8.23
C ASN A 65 9.60 -12.09 8.95
N TRP A 66 8.48 -11.55 8.52
CA TRP A 66 7.18 -11.85 9.12
C TRP A 66 6.77 -13.33 9.01
N MET A 67 7.20 -14.03 7.94
CA MET A 67 6.92 -15.46 7.74
C MET A 67 7.56 -16.35 8.83
N GLU A 68 8.68 -15.91 9.37
CA GLU A 68 9.40 -16.60 10.45
C GLU A 68 8.86 -16.20 11.83
N ASN A 69 8.53 -14.93 11.99
CA ASN A 69 8.11 -14.37 13.27
C ASN A 69 6.66 -14.73 13.64
N PHE A 70 5.78 -14.92 12.67
CA PHE A 70 4.35 -15.20 12.90
C PHE A 70 3.94 -16.57 12.37
N THR A 71 4.10 -17.59 13.22
CA THR A 71 3.81 -19.00 12.88
C THR A 71 2.58 -19.55 13.60
N LYS A 72 2.11 -18.85 14.64
CA LYS A 72 0.96 -19.28 15.43
C LYS A 72 -0.34 -19.05 14.67
N GLU A 73 -1.10 -20.13 14.49
CA GLU A 73 -2.38 -20.09 13.82
C GLU A 73 -3.41 -19.29 14.61
N LYS A 74 -4.30 -18.62 13.88
CA LYS A 74 -5.47 -17.90 14.42
C LYS A 74 -5.09 -16.99 15.60
N GLU A 75 -4.01 -16.20 15.43
CA GLU A 75 -3.54 -15.30 16.47
C GLU A 75 -4.16 -13.90 16.39
N PHE A 76 -4.41 -13.39 15.18
CA PHE A 76 -4.87 -12.03 14.93
C PHE A 76 -6.29 -12.00 14.37
N ASP A 77 -7.12 -11.08 14.85
CA ASP A 77 -8.48 -10.90 14.34
C ASP A 77 -8.49 -10.22 12.97
N LEU A 78 -7.47 -9.38 12.69
CA LEU A 78 -7.20 -8.80 11.37
C LEU A 78 -5.72 -8.95 11.04
N VAL A 79 -5.43 -9.50 9.87
CA VAL A 79 -4.10 -9.47 9.24
C VAL A 79 -4.16 -8.53 8.05
N PHE A 80 -3.35 -7.48 8.09
CA PHE A 80 -3.35 -6.38 7.13
C PHE A 80 -2.02 -6.27 6.40
N ALA A 81 -2.05 -5.87 5.13
CA ALA A 81 -0.88 -5.54 4.33
C ALA A 81 -1.21 -4.43 3.34
N SER A 82 -0.50 -3.29 3.39
CA SER A 82 -0.73 -2.16 2.51
C SER A 82 0.56 -1.73 1.83
N MET A 83 0.54 -1.67 0.48
CA MET A 83 1.63 -1.15 -0.35
C MET A 83 3.02 -1.73 0.00
N THR A 84 3.07 -2.95 0.51
CA THR A 84 4.30 -3.60 0.95
C THR A 84 4.77 -4.67 -0.05
N PRO A 85 6.08 -4.81 -0.30
CA PRO A 85 6.63 -5.93 -1.07
C PRO A 85 6.66 -7.25 -0.28
N ALA A 86 6.25 -7.25 0.99
CA ALA A 86 6.29 -8.43 1.85
C ALA A 86 5.31 -9.55 1.44
N ILE A 87 4.31 -9.23 0.59
CA ILE A 87 3.35 -10.22 0.08
C ILE A 87 3.53 -10.34 -1.43
N THR A 88 4.18 -11.39 -1.91
CA THR A 88 4.52 -11.57 -3.34
C THR A 88 4.19 -12.97 -3.87
N THR A 89 3.89 -13.93 -3.01
CA THR A 89 3.64 -15.33 -3.37
C THR A 89 2.32 -15.84 -2.81
N ILE A 90 1.83 -16.95 -3.37
CA ILE A 90 0.67 -17.65 -2.84
C ILE A 90 0.90 -18.13 -1.39
N GLU A 91 2.13 -18.50 -1.03
CA GLU A 91 2.48 -18.96 0.31
C GLU A 91 2.35 -17.83 1.36
N HIS A 92 2.65 -16.60 0.97
CA HIS A 92 2.40 -15.43 1.82
C HIS A 92 0.90 -15.24 2.08
N ILE A 93 0.05 -15.38 1.06
CA ILE A 93 -1.41 -15.26 1.22
C ILE A 93 -1.96 -16.40 2.09
N LYS A 94 -1.51 -17.65 1.86
CA LYS A 94 -1.87 -18.79 2.72
C LYS A 94 -1.48 -18.55 4.18
N ARG A 95 -0.27 -18.00 4.43
CA ARG A 95 0.18 -17.68 5.78
C ARG A 95 -0.68 -16.58 6.41
N MET A 96 -1.06 -15.53 5.68
CA MET A 96 -2.00 -14.53 6.18
C MET A 96 -3.30 -15.16 6.65
N CYS A 97 -3.88 -16.06 5.82
CA CYS A 97 -5.10 -16.77 6.19
C CYS A 97 -4.92 -17.64 7.44
N LEU A 98 -3.79 -18.36 7.54
CA LEU A 98 -3.51 -19.27 8.65
C LEU A 98 -3.41 -18.56 10.00
N ILE A 99 -2.70 -17.41 10.04
CA ILE A 99 -2.48 -16.65 11.27
C ILE A 99 -3.67 -15.75 11.63
N SER A 100 -4.59 -15.51 10.68
CA SER A 100 -5.82 -14.75 10.92
C SER A 100 -6.89 -15.61 11.59
N LYS A 101 -7.57 -15.04 12.59
CA LYS A 101 -8.79 -15.61 13.17
C LYS A 101 -10.02 -15.31 12.35
N LYS A 102 -10.06 -14.14 11.69
CA LYS A 102 -11.27 -13.65 11.08
C LYS A 102 -11.05 -12.97 9.75
N TYR A 103 -10.32 -11.87 9.71
CA TYR A 103 -10.20 -11.07 8.50
C TYR A 103 -8.77 -10.95 8.01
N CYS A 104 -8.62 -10.98 6.69
CA CYS A 104 -7.43 -10.50 6.00
C CYS A 104 -7.80 -9.32 5.10
N LEU A 105 -6.94 -8.32 5.03
CA LEU A 105 -7.16 -7.13 4.24
C LEU A 105 -5.87 -6.71 3.54
N MET A 106 -5.93 -6.50 2.23
CA MET A 106 -4.81 -6.00 1.44
C MET A 106 -5.18 -4.74 0.67
N GLU A 107 -4.25 -3.80 0.59
CA GLU A 107 -4.41 -2.58 -0.19
C GLU A 107 -3.30 -2.44 -1.24
N ARG A 108 -3.68 -2.02 -2.45
CA ARG A 108 -2.76 -1.70 -3.56
C ARG A 108 -3.29 -0.56 -4.41
N PHE A 109 -2.40 0.28 -4.93
CA PHE A 109 -2.77 1.17 -6.01
C PHE A 109 -2.93 0.38 -7.31
N VAL A 110 -4.03 0.62 -8.00
CA VAL A 110 -4.38 -0.07 -9.26
C VAL A 110 -4.49 0.88 -10.43
N TYR A 111 -4.48 2.17 -10.18
CA TYR A 111 -4.53 3.20 -11.20
C TYR A 111 -3.81 4.44 -10.70
N ASP A 112 -2.98 4.97 -11.57
CA ASP A 112 -2.26 6.22 -11.36
C ASP A 112 -2.24 6.97 -12.68
N ARG A 113 -2.60 8.25 -12.64
CA ARG A 113 -2.62 9.14 -13.78
C ARG A 113 -2.03 10.49 -13.39
N ASP A 114 -0.97 10.86 -14.06
CA ASP A 114 -0.35 12.18 -14.01
C ASP A 114 -0.49 12.85 -15.38
N PRO A 115 -1.29 13.92 -15.52
CA PRO A 115 -1.47 14.62 -16.80
C PRO A 115 -0.17 15.19 -17.39
N ILE A 116 0.77 15.63 -16.56
CA ILE A 116 2.09 16.11 -17.03
C ILE A 116 2.84 14.97 -17.72
N ARG A 117 2.82 13.78 -17.10
CA ARG A 117 3.42 12.58 -17.68
C ARG A 117 2.75 12.18 -19.01
N GLU A 118 1.44 12.32 -19.12
CA GLU A 118 0.71 12.10 -20.38
C GLU A 118 1.12 13.10 -21.49
N GLU A 119 1.38 14.36 -21.13
CA GLU A 119 1.90 15.36 -22.07
C GLU A 119 3.32 15.02 -22.53
N ILE A 120 4.18 14.52 -21.63
CA ILE A 120 5.52 14.02 -21.97
C ILE A 120 5.41 12.83 -22.94
N GLU A 121 4.52 11.86 -22.69
CA GLU A 121 4.26 10.73 -23.60
C GLU A 121 3.85 11.19 -25.01
N LYS A 122 2.98 12.19 -25.10
CA LYS A 122 2.55 12.77 -26.37
C LYS A 122 3.72 13.46 -27.10
N MET A 123 4.53 14.22 -26.40
CA MET A 123 5.71 14.90 -26.95
C MET A 123 6.74 13.89 -27.48
N LEU A 124 6.95 12.78 -26.78
CA LEU A 124 7.90 11.73 -27.19
C LEU A 124 7.32 10.76 -28.23
N GLY A 125 6.02 10.77 -28.47
CA GLY A 125 5.35 9.84 -29.39
C GLY A 125 5.36 8.38 -28.91
N ARG A 126 5.62 8.12 -27.62
CA ARG A 126 5.66 6.78 -27.04
C ARG A 126 5.13 6.76 -25.60
N LYS A 127 4.73 5.59 -25.15
CA LYS A 127 4.41 5.37 -23.74
C LYS A 127 5.67 5.28 -22.88
N LEU A 128 5.60 5.87 -21.69
CA LEU A 128 6.64 5.74 -20.68
C LEU A 128 6.47 4.42 -19.92
N ASN A 129 7.50 4.05 -19.13
CA ASN A 129 7.45 2.91 -18.24
C ASN A 129 6.24 3.02 -17.28
N LYS A 130 5.63 1.89 -16.93
CA LYS A 130 4.52 1.86 -15.95
C LYS A 130 5.00 2.41 -14.61
N LEU A 131 4.15 3.20 -13.96
CA LEU A 131 4.37 3.60 -12.57
C LEU A 131 4.21 2.39 -11.64
N HIS A 132 4.99 2.34 -10.58
CA HIS A 132 4.89 1.29 -9.56
C HIS A 132 3.51 1.24 -8.89
N SER A 133 2.77 2.33 -8.91
CA SER A 133 1.42 2.46 -8.39
C SER A 133 0.33 1.80 -9.26
N ASN A 134 0.64 1.33 -10.48
CA ASN A 134 -0.35 0.64 -11.33
C ASN A 134 -0.18 -0.88 -11.23
N GLN A 135 -0.75 -1.48 -10.18
CA GLN A 135 -0.61 -2.89 -9.83
C GLN A 135 -1.91 -3.69 -10.04
N LYS A 136 -2.61 -3.48 -11.15
CA LYS A 136 -3.86 -4.19 -11.47
C LYS A 136 -3.67 -5.71 -11.53
N GLU A 137 -2.63 -6.15 -12.22
CA GLU A 137 -2.31 -7.57 -12.41
C GLU A 137 -2.03 -8.25 -11.08
N TYR A 138 -1.30 -7.59 -10.19
CA TYR A 138 -1.04 -8.09 -8.85
C TYR A 138 -2.34 -8.20 -8.04
N THR A 139 -3.17 -7.17 -8.05
CA THR A 139 -4.45 -7.13 -7.33
C THR A 139 -5.39 -8.22 -7.81
N TYR A 140 -5.47 -8.42 -9.13
CA TYR A 140 -6.22 -9.49 -9.75
C TYR A 140 -5.68 -10.87 -9.35
N GLY A 141 -4.34 -11.04 -9.32
CA GLY A 141 -3.69 -12.26 -8.87
C GLY A 141 -4.04 -12.62 -7.42
N VAL A 142 -3.98 -11.63 -6.52
CA VAL A 142 -4.37 -11.83 -5.11
C VAL A 142 -5.83 -12.27 -5.01
N TRP A 143 -6.74 -11.60 -5.72
CA TRP A 143 -8.16 -11.95 -5.70
C TRP A 143 -8.40 -13.39 -6.15
N ASN A 144 -7.77 -13.81 -7.28
CA ASN A 144 -7.86 -15.17 -7.78
C ASN A 144 -7.29 -16.21 -6.81
N ILE A 145 -6.14 -15.90 -6.18
CA ILE A 145 -5.54 -16.81 -5.19
C ILE A 145 -6.49 -17.01 -4.01
N VAL A 146 -7.03 -15.93 -3.45
CA VAL A 146 -7.97 -15.98 -2.33
C VAL A 146 -9.22 -16.79 -2.69
N TRP A 147 -9.77 -16.57 -3.90
CA TRP A 147 -10.90 -17.31 -4.42
C TRP A 147 -10.59 -18.81 -4.56
N ASN A 148 -9.44 -19.15 -5.14
CA ASN A 148 -9.03 -20.55 -5.32
C ASN A 148 -8.69 -21.26 -4.01
N LEU A 149 -8.38 -20.53 -2.95
CA LEU A 149 -8.22 -21.06 -1.60
C LEU A 149 -9.58 -21.33 -0.91
N GLY A 150 -10.70 -21.04 -1.58
CA GLY A 150 -12.06 -21.28 -1.10
C GLY A 150 -12.66 -20.13 -0.30
N TYR A 151 -11.99 -18.98 -0.23
CA TYR A 151 -12.53 -17.78 0.43
C TYR A 151 -13.29 -16.90 -0.57
N PHE A 152 -14.11 -15.98 -0.06
CA PHE A 152 -14.96 -15.08 -0.86
C PHE A 152 -14.50 -13.63 -0.68
N PRO A 153 -13.49 -13.16 -1.48
CA PRO A 153 -12.97 -11.82 -1.35
C PRO A 153 -13.96 -10.78 -1.87
N GLU A 154 -14.09 -9.70 -1.11
CA GLU A 154 -14.76 -8.48 -1.53
C GLU A 154 -13.70 -7.45 -1.98
N ILE A 155 -13.97 -6.71 -3.05
CA ILE A 155 -13.08 -5.65 -3.52
C ILE A 155 -13.78 -4.29 -3.46
N TYR A 156 -13.06 -3.30 -2.93
CA TYR A 156 -13.50 -1.92 -2.82
C TYR A 156 -12.49 -1.01 -3.49
N TYR A 157 -12.95 0.16 -3.93
CA TYR A 157 -12.10 1.15 -4.57
C TYR A 157 -12.22 2.50 -3.88
N ASP A 158 -11.10 3.02 -3.40
CA ASP A 158 -10.98 4.41 -2.99
C ASP A 158 -10.37 5.22 -4.13
N LYS A 159 -11.03 6.32 -4.49
CA LYS A 159 -10.59 7.24 -5.55
C LYS A 159 -10.07 8.52 -4.93
N TYR A 160 -8.88 8.92 -5.32
CA TYR A 160 -8.22 10.14 -4.86
C TYR A 160 -7.94 11.05 -6.03
N ILE A 161 -8.22 12.33 -5.85
CA ILE A 161 -7.80 13.40 -6.76
C ILE A 161 -7.13 14.42 -5.86
N TYR A 162 -5.88 14.76 -6.16
CA TYR A 162 -5.13 15.72 -5.37
C TYR A 162 -4.20 16.53 -6.27
N GLU A 163 -3.83 17.71 -5.79
CA GLU A 163 -2.80 18.52 -6.42
C GLU A 163 -1.44 18.14 -5.82
N ALA A 164 -0.53 17.72 -6.70
CA ALA A 164 0.84 17.39 -6.34
C ALA A 164 1.77 18.54 -6.75
N GLU A 165 2.63 18.95 -5.84
CA GLU A 165 3.77 19.81 -6.13
C GLU A 165 5.00 18.93 -6.36
N LYS A 166 5.56 18.98 -7.56
CA LYS A 166 6.75 18.20 -7.95
C LYS A 166 7.85 19.14 -8.45
N ILE A 167 9.08 18.68 -8.38
CA ILE A 167 10.22 19.32 -9.03
C ILE A 167 10.65 18.49 -10.25
N ILE A 168 11.48 19.04 -11.10
CA ILE A 168 11.93 18.38 -12.35
C ILE A 168 12.58 17.01 -12.03
N THR A 169 13.36 16.93 -10.95
CA THR A 169 14.02 15.67 -10.55
C THR A 169 13.05 14.55 -10.21
N ASP A 170 11.89 14.87 -9.60
CA ASP A 170 10.89 13.86 -9.26
C ASP A 170 10.35 13.16 -10.53
N TYR A 171 10.22 13.89 -11.64
CA TYR A 171 9.84 13.31 -12.92
C TYR A 171 10.98 12.50 -13.53
N MET A 172 12.21 13.03 -13.47
CA MET A 172 13.36 12.40 -14.09
C MET A 172 13.76 11.09 -13.42
N GLU A 173 13.57 10.94 -12.11
CA GLU A 173 13.80 9.70 -11.38
C GLU A 173 12.82 8.59 -11.76
N GLN A 174 11.64 8.96 -12.24
CA GLN A 174 10.57 8.01 -12.58
C GLN A 174 10.52 7.67 -14.08
N ILE A 175 11.21 8.40 -14.94
CA ILE A 175 11.14 8.24 -16.39
C ILE A 175 12.41 7.61 -16.93
N VAL A 176 12.27 6.43 -17.53
CA VAL A 176 13.35 5.80 -18.30
C VAL A 176 13.37 6.41 -19.70
N CYS A 177 14.47 7.09 -20.05
CA CYS A 177 14.62 7.81 -21.31
C CYS A 177 16.08 7.84 -21.78
N THR A 178 16.31 8.13 -23.08
CA THR A 178 17.64 8.41 -23.66
C THR A 178 18.12 9.82 -23.26
N ASP A 179 19.41 10.11 -23.47
CA ASP A 179 19.95 11.43 -23.17
C ASP A 179 19.32 12.52 -24.04
N GLU A 180 18.97 12.22 -25.28
CA GLU A 180 18.26 13.15 -26.16
C GLU A 180 16.84 13.45 -25.65
N GLU A 181 16.09 12.41 -25.29
CA GLU A 181 14.76 12.54 -24.71
C GLU A 181 14.81 13.30 -23.37
N LYS A 182 15.84 13.05 -22.55
CA LYS A 182 16.06 13.70 -21.26
C LYS A 182 16.11 15.22 -21.41
N ASN A 183 16.88 15.72 -22.38
CA ASN A 183 16.98 17.16 -22.64
C ASN A 183 15.63 17.75 -23.07
N LYS A 184 14.88 17.07 -23.94
CA LYS A 184 13.53 17.49 -24.37
C LYS A 184 12.55 17.52 -23.19
N ILE A 185 12.58 16.50 -22.33
CA ILE A 185 11.72 16.43 -21.14
C ILE A 185 12.02 17.56 -20.17
N ILE A 186 13.31 17.81 -19.87
CA ILE A 186 13.73 18.88 -18.97
C ILE A 186 13.29 20.25 -19.50
N GLU A 187 13.45 20.53 -20.80
CA GLU A 187 13.02 21.78 -21.43
C GLU A 187 11.49 21.95 -21.32
N PHE A 188 10.74 20.91 -21.63
CA PHE A 188 9.28 20.90 -21.46
C PHE A 188 8.85 21.17 -20.02
N LEU A 189 9.48 20.49 -19.02
CA LEU A 189 9.16 20.65 -17.61
C LEU A 189 9.52 22.05 -17.09
N LYS A 190 10.64 22.64 -17.55
CA LYS A 190 10.99 24.04 -17.26
C LYS A 190 9.90 25.02 -17.74
N GLY A 191 9.27 24.75 -18.87
CA GLY A 191 8.12 25.53 -19.35
C GLY A 191 6.87 25.45 -18.48
N LYS A 192 6.75 24.40 -17.67
CA LYS A 192 5.63 24.19 -16.73
C LYS A 192 5.96 24.67 -15.30
N GLU A 193 7.23 24.92 -15.01
CA GLU A 193 7.71 25.26 -13.69
C GLU A 193 7.31 26.69 -13.30
N LYS A 194 6.80 26.84 -12.07
CA LYS A 194 6.54 28.13 -11.43
C LYS A 194 7.14 28.10 -10.03
N ASN A 195 8.02 29.06 -9.74
CA ASN A 195 8.73 29.15 -8.45
C ASN A 195 9.43 27.84 -8.04
N GLY A 196 10.10 27.17 -9.00
CA GLY A 196 10.80 25.91 -8.75
C GLY A 196 9.90 24.67 -8.62
N LYS A 197 8.59 24.79 -8.89
CA LYS A 197 7.62 23.71 -8.72
C LYS A 197 6.72 23.53 -9.94
N ILE A 198 6.32 22.32 -10.19
CA ILE A 198 5.36 21.92 -11.20
C ILE A 198 4.11 21.40 -10.50
N MET A 199 2.99 22.06 -10.74
CA MET A 199 1.70 21.62 -10.21
C MET A 199 1.07 20.60 -11.14
N SER A 200 0.72 19.42 -10.62
CA SER A 200 -0.02 18.40 -11.35
C SER A 200 -1.24 17.97 -10.58
N LYS A 201 -2.37 17.80 -11.28
CA LYS A 201 -3.58 17.21 -10.71
C LYS A 201 -3.54 15.71 -10.94
N GLU A 202 -3.24 14.96 -9.89
CA GLU A 202 -3.05 13.53 -9.97
C GLU A 202 -4.31 12.75 -9.60
N TYR A 203 -4.48 11.59 -10.22
CA TYR A 203 -5.62 10.70 -10.02
C TYR A 203 -5.12 9.33 -9.63
N LEU A 204 -5.52 8.87 -8.45
CA LEU A 204 -5.17 7.55 -7.93
C LEU A 204 -6.42 6.73 -7.62
N ILE A 205 -6.36 5.43 -7.90
CA ILE A 205 -7.34 4.46 -7.40
C ILE A 205 -6.60 3.41 -6.60
N LYS A 206 -7.03 3.24 -5.35
CA LYS A 206 -6.59 2.18 -4.47
C LYS A 206 -7.65 1.08 -4.44
N ALA A 207 -7.26 -0.16 -4.71
CA ALA A 207 -8.07 -1.33 -4.46
C ALA A 207 -7.81 -1.85 -3.05
N ILE A 208 -8.87 -2.26 -2.38
CA ILE A 208 -8.88 -2.85 -1.06
C ILE A 208 -9.55 -4.22 -1.19
N ILE A 209 -8.82 -5.29 -0.93
CA ILE A 209 -9.32 -6.66 -0.96
C ILE A 209 -9.50 -7.11 0.48
N LEU A 210 -10.74 -7.43 0.85
CA LEU A 210 -11.12 -7.94 2.18
C LEU A 210 -11.68 -9.34 2.02
N TRP A 211 -11.26 -10.27 2.89
CA TRP A 211 -11.90 -11.58 3.00
C TRP A 211 -11.96 -12.06 4.43
N ASP A 212 -13.01 -12.83 4.72
CA ASP A 212 -13.18 -13.57 5.98
C ASP A 212 -12.53 -14.94 5.81
N VAL A 213 -11.76 -15.38 6.78
CA VAL A 213 -11.13 -16.71 6.79
C VAL A 213 -12.02 -17.77 7.48
N ASN A 214 -13.17 -17.38 8.04
CA ASN A 214 -14.20 -18.27 8.54
C ASN A 214 -15.35 -18.29 7.52
N ILE A 215 -15.44 -19.36 6.77
CA ILE A 215 -16.43 -19.47 5.69
C ILE A 215 -17.82 -19.80 6.26
N PHE A 216 -17.86 -20.46 7.43
CA PHE A 216 -19.08 -20.82 8.17
C PHE A 216 -18.79 -20.95 9.66
#